data_e3bddcd54db34bbeb4d190f40df92d9f
#
_entry.id   e3bddcd54db34bbeb4d190f40df92d9f
#
_cell.length_a   1.000
_cell.length_b   1.000
_cell.length_c   1.000
_cell.angle_alpha   90.00
_cell.angle_beta   90.00
_cell.angle_gamma   90.00
#
_symmetry.space_group_name_H-M   'P 1'
#
loop_
_entity.id
_entity.type
_entity.pdbx_description
1 polymer ?
#
loop_
_entity_poly.entity_id
_entity_poly.type
_entity_poly.pdbx_seq_one_letter_code
_entity_poly.pdbx_strand_id
1 'polypeptide(L)'
;MPLLDTHSRVTHRPEPGFALLALVQATLIFTITLVAVPLPLIGVEFDLSTADLVVLQIAYGLPYSGLLLLGGSLTDRFGGTNLMRTGLWTFGLASLGAALAPGFDTLVAMRGLQGVAAALVAPAALAQVAALFPQAEDFDRAMARWGGISVLGAAMGTVLSGIVTTWVSWRWMFLVPGVVSALALLTERWLLPKVLSKDRGQSLDLFGAGLALVGFSAGGYGLAMGSETGWDAPSVLAALVLGVASLTGFAWHERRADAPLLPADFLRDKGRLAGAFGIFLAAASMGLVTFILAIYLQSGPGWSPLATAGAMVPYLAVLILGGGPSGQMVIGMGTRNAMILGLVLSAIGLWLLAGFGPNYVVEILPGLVLLPAGTSLVFAASAVLMTQGVSPVRMGLAGGVMNTAMELGPTAGLAGFMALASLRTEIEAGWSLVFMSAGGVAFLLAVSACFVLKRLQVTGAWK
;
A
#
# COMPACT_ATOMS: atom_id res chain seq x y z
N MET A 1 -40.66 -33.90 -18.38
CA MET A 1 -39.38 -34.59 -18.33
C MET A 1 -38.31 -33.58 -18.74
N PRO A 2 -37.73 -32.83 -17.80
CA PRO A 2 -36.69 -31.85 -18.15
C PRO A 2 -35.34 -32.55 -18.13
N LEU A 3 -34.61 -32.38 -19.20
CA LEU A 3 -33.23 -32.81 -19.41
C LEU A 3 -32.32 -32.18 -18.34
N LEU A 4 -31.78 -33.02 -17.49
CA LEU A 4 -30.73 -32.65 -16.55
C LEU A 4 -29.46 -32.29 -17.33
N ASP A 5 -29.18 -30.99 -17.41
CA ASP A 5 -27.92 -30.48 -17.91
C ASP A 5 -26.82 -30.86 -16.91
N THR A 6 -26.15 -31.96 -17.19
CA THR A 6 -24.96 -32.42 -16.46
C THR A 6 -23.73 -31.66 -16.93
N HIS A 7 -23.69 -30.34 -16.74
CA HIS A 7 -22.42 -29.63 -16.77
C HIS A 7 -21.63 -30.04 -15.53
N SER A 8 -20.59 -30.80 -15.77
CA SER A 8 -19.57 -31.21 -14.81
C SER A 8 -19.16 -30.01 -13.93
N ARG A 9 -19.70 -29.96 -12.71
CA ARG A 9 -19.18 -29.10 -11.65
C ARG A 9 -17.78 -29.62 -11.35
N VAL A 10 -16.78 -29.02 -11.96
CA VAL A 10 -15.41 -29.10 -11.43
C VAL A 10 -15.50 -28.48 -10.04
N THR A 11 -15.56 -29.34 -9.03
CA THR A 11 -15.57 -28.93 -7.63
C THR A 11 -14.19 -28.37 -7.32
N HIS A 12 -13.99 -27.07 -7.59
CA HIS A 12 -12.80 -26.37 -7.13
C HIS A 12 -12.77 -26.47 -5.60
N ARG A 13 -11.70 -27.04 -5.07
CA ARG A 13 -11.47 -27.03 -3.62
C ARG A 13 -11.15 -25.58 -3.23
N PRO A 14 -11.94 -24.89 -2.40
CA PRO A 14 -11.77 -23.46 -2.15
C PRO A 14 -10.44 -23.14 -1.46
N GLU A 15 -9.95 -24.04 -0.59
CA GLU A 15 -8.71 -23.79 0.18
C GLU A 15 -7.44 -23.73 -0.68
N PRO A 16 -7.14 -24.63 -1.62
CA PRO A 16 -5.97 -24.50 -2.50
C PRO A 16 -6.07 -23.28 -3.41
N GLY A 17 -7.27 -22.94 -3.91
CA GLY A 17 -7.47 -21.73 -4.71
C GLY A 17 -7.22 -20.47 -3.89
N PHE A 18 -7.73 -20.42 -2.65
CA PHE A 18 -7.47 -19.32 -1.74
C PHE A 18 -5.99 -19.21 -1.39
N ALA A 19 -5.29 -20.32 -1.14
CA ALA A 19 -3.86 -20.31 -0.84
C ALA A 19 -3.04 -19.71 -2.01
N LEU A 20 -3.39 -20.02 -3.26
CA LEU A 20 -2.76 -19.42 -4.42
C LEU A 20 -2.99 -17.91 -4.48
N LEU A 21 -4.24 -17.45 -4.32
CA LEU A 21 -4.58 -16.03 -4.33
C LEU A 21 -3.92 -15.29 -3.16
N ALA A 22 -3.85 -15.91 -1.99
CA ALA A 22 -3.16 -15.42 -0.81
C ALA A 22 -1.66 -15.23 -1.06
N LEU A 23 -1.02 -16.21 -1.72
CA LEU A 23 0.38 -16.11 -2.12
C LEU A 23 0.61 -14.96 -3.13
N VAL A 24 -0.28 -14.81 -4.12
CA VAL A 24 -0.24 -13.69 -5.06
C VAL A 24 -0.36 -12.35 -4.32
N GLN A 25 -1.37 -12.20 -3.45
CA GLN A 25 -1.56 -10.96 -2.68
C GLN A 25 -0.36 -10.66 -1.78
N ALA A 26 0.13 -11.65 -1.04
CA ALA A 26 1.32 -11.50 -0.21
C ALA A 26 2.52 -11.02 -1.05
N THR A 27 2.65 -11.52 -2.30
CA THR A 27 3.74 -11.15 -3.21
C THR A 27 3.61 -9.71 -3.72
N LEU A 28 2.39 -9.21 -3.97
CA LEU A 28 2.19 -7.80 -4.34
C LEU A 28 2.66 -6.88 -3.20
N ILE A 29 2.26 -7.17 -1.97
CA ILE A 29 2.66 -6.37 -0.80
C ILE A 29 4.14 -6.56 -0.45
N PHE A 30 4.66 -7.78 -0.53
CA PHE A 30 6.09 -8.08 -0.45
C PHE A 30 6.91 -7.20 -1.40
N THR A 31 6.43 -7.00 -2.64
CA THR A 31 7.13 -6.21 -3.66
C THR A 31 7.21 -4.72 -3.32
N ILE A 32 6.31 -4.20 -2.49
CA ILE A 32 6.41 -2.83 -1.95
C ILE A 32 7.62 -2.71 -1.00
N THR A 33 7.79 -3.69 -0.11
CA THR A 33 8.74 -3.62 1.01
C THR A 33 10.09 -4.24 0.72
N LEU A 34 10.20 -5.11 -0.31
CA LEU A 34 11.42 -5.86 -0.64
C LEU A 34 12.64 -4.97 -0.92
N VAL A 35 12.42 -3.75 -1.42
CA VAL A 35 13.49 -2.82 -1.81
C VAL A 35 14.06 -2.06 -0.61
N ALA A 36 13.26 -1.84 0.44
CA ALA A 36 13.61 -0.93 1.52
C ALA A 36 14.94 -1.27 2.22
N VAL A 37 15.17 -2.54 2.55
CA VAL A 37 16.42 -2.97 3.21
C VAL A 37 17.63 -2.93 2.29
N PRO A 38 17.56 -3.37 1.00
CA PRO A 38 18.70 -3.28 0.07
C PRO A 38 18.90 -1.89 -0.55
N LEU A 39 18.06 -0.89 -0.29
CA LEU A 39 18.22 0.46 -0.85
C LEU A 39 19.63 1.02 -0.73
N PRO A 40 20.32 0.98 0.43
CA PRO A 40 21.68 1.49 0.53
C PRO A 40 22.69 0.73 -0.35
N LEU A 41 22.51 -0.59 -0.49
CA LEU A 41 23.37 -1.41 -1.36
C LEU A 41 23.18 -1.08 -2.84
N ILE A 42 21.91 -0.86 -3.26
CA ILE A 42 21.58 -0.41 -4.61
C ILE A 42 22.13 1.00 -4.85
N GLY A 43 22.04 1.87 -3.83
CA GLY A 43 22.58 3.22 -3.86
C GLY A 43 24.07 3.25 -4.12
N VAL A 44 24.84 2.41 -3.42
CA VAL A 44 26.29 2.29 -3.63
C VAL A 44 26.62 1.69 -4.99
N GLU A 45 25.87 0.69 -5.45
CA GLU A 45 26.14 0.01 -6.73
C GLU A 45 25.94 0.93 -7.95
N PHE A 46 24.91 1.80 -7.89
CA PHE A 46 24.55 2.69 -9.00
C PHE A 46 24.91 4.16 -8.76
N ASP A 47 25.65 4.47 -7.68
CA ASP A 47 26.06 5.83 -7.29
C ASP A 47 24.85 6.78 -7.18
N LEU A 48 23.83 6.37 -6.40
CA LEU A 48 22.54 7.06 -6.28
C LEU A 48 22.51 8.04 -5.11
N SER A 49 21.84 9.15 -5.36
CA SER A 49 21.50 10.12 -4.33
C SER A 49 20.34 9.65 -3.44
N THR A 50 20.09 10.34 -2.33
CA THR A 50 18.92 10.08 -1.46
C THR A 50 17.61 10.29 -2.23
N ALA A 51 17.54 11.25 -3.13
CA ALA A 51 16.36 11.49 -3.96
C ALA A 51 16.09 10.34 -4.93
N ASP A 52 17.14 9.78 -5.55
CA ASP A 52 17.03 8.61 -6.40
C ASP A 52 16.51 7.39 -5.61
N LEU A 53 16.96 7.22 -4.38
CA LEU A 53 16.46 6.16 -3.49
C LEU A 53 14.97 6.34 -3.17
N VAL A 54 14.50 7.58 -2.98
CA VAL A 54 13.06 7.87 -2.83
C VAL A 54 12.32 7.53 -4.10
N VAL A 55 12.83 7.95 -5.28
CA VAL A 55 12.23 7.61 -6.59
C VAL A 55 12.11 6.10 -6.76
N LEU A 56 13.16 5.35 -6.46
CA LEU A 56 13.15 3.88 -6.55
C LEU A 56 12.12 3.24 -5.62
N GLN A 57 12.00 3.76 -4.40
CA GLN A 57 11.04 3.27 -3.41
C GLN A 57 9.59 3.50 -3.87
N ILE A 58 9.28 4.67 -4.41
CA ILE A 58 7.91 5.04 -4.81
C ILE A 58 7.52 4.54 -6.21
N ALA A 59 8.50 4.17 -7.05
CA ALA A 59 8.29 3.80 -8.46
C ALA A 59 7.27 2.68 -8.69
N TYR A 60 7.16 1.73 -7.77
CA TYR A 60 6.15 0.68 -7.79
C TYR A 60 4.78 1.16 -7.31
N GLY A 61 4.76 1.81 -6.16
CA GLY A 61 3.52 2.09 -5.46
C GLY A 61 2.70 3.22 -6.08
N LEU A 62 3.32 4.21 -6.72
CA LEU A 62 2.60 5.30 -7.37
C LEU A 62 1.73 4.82 -8.54
N PRO A 63 2.25 4.05 -9.52
CA PRO A 63 1.41 3.46 -10.56
C PRO A 63 0.40 2.45 -10.00
N TYR A 64 0.78 1.66 -9.00
CA TYR A 64 -0.11 0.71 -8.36
C TYR A 64 -1.33 1.41 -7.77
N SER A 65 -1.12 2.40 -6.91
CA SER A 65 -2.21 3.15 -6.27
C SER A 65 -3.03 3.99 -7.26
N GLY A 66 -2.37 4.64 -8.22
CA GLY A 66 -3.03 5.49 -9.23
C GLY A 66 -3.96 4.71 -10.16
N LEU A 67 -3.64 3.46 -10.47
CA LEU A 67 -4.42 2.62 -11.37
C LEU A 67 -5.32 1.58 -10.68
N LEU A 68 -5.29 1.49 -9.35
CA LEU A 68 -6.01 0.44 -8.61
C LEU A 68 -7.52 0.49 -8.84
N LEU A 69 -8.12 1.67 -8.86
CA LEU A 69 -9.55 1.87 -9.15
C LEU A 69 -9.90 1.48 -10.59
N LEU A 70 -9.05 1.85 -11.54
CA LEU A 70 -9.21 1.42 -12.94
C LEU A 70 -9.11 -0.11 -13.05
N GLY A 71 -8.17 -0.74 -12.34
CA GLY A 71 -8.04 -2.20 -12.28
C GLY A 71 -9.33 -2.89 -11.86
N GLY A 72 -10.07 -2.30 -10.91
CA GLY A 72 -11.40 -2.77 -10.52
C GLY A 72 -12.40 -2.72 -11.67
N SER A 73 -12.51 -1.58 -12.35
CA SER A 73 -13.39 -1.40 -13.51
C SER A 73 -13.01 -2.32 -14.68
N LEU A 74 -11.71 -2.52 -14.92
CA LEU A 74 -11.20 -3.46 -15.92
C LEU A 74 -11.55 -4.91 -15.56
N THR A 75 -11.53 -5.26 -14.26
CA THR A 75 -11.91 -6.60 -13.77
C THR A 75 -13.37 -6.90 -14.08
N ASP A 76 -14.27 -5.95 -13.84
CA ASP A 76 -15.69 -6.11 -14.14
C ASP A 76 -15.95 -6.21 -15.65
N ARG A 77 -15.22 -5.45 -16.46
CA ARG A 77 -15.42 -5.41 -17.92
C ARG A 77 -14.80 -6.60 -18.67
N PHE A 78 -13.57 -7.00 -18.33
CA PHE A 78 -12.84 -8.05 -19.06
C PHE A 78 -12.85 -9.41 -18.36
N GLY A 79 -13.35 -9.46 -17.12
CA GLY A 79 -13.40 -10.65 -16.29
C GLY A 79 -12.10 -10.86 -15.49
N GLY A 80 -12.28 -11.24 -14.22
CA GLY A 80 -11.18 -11.37 -13.28
C GLY A 80 -10.11 -12.37 -13.71
N THR A 81 -10.49 -13.47 -14.39
CA THR A 81 -9.52 -14.47 -14.87
C THR A 81 -8.57 -13.91 -15.92
N ASN A 82 -9.09 -13.22 -16.93
CA ASN A 82 -8.26 -12.69 -18.02
C ASN A 82 -7.35 -11.57 -17.52
N LEU A 83 -7.90 -10.68 -16.68
CA LEU A 83 -7.15 -9.57 -16.15
C LEU A 83 -6.02 -10.02 -15.23
N MET A 84 -6.29 -11.01 -14.35
CA MET A 84 -5.28 -11.61 -13.49
C MET A 84 -4.14 -12.24 -14.31
N ARG A 85 -4.44 -12.98 -15.39
CA ARG A 85 -3.42 -13.54 -16.29
C ARG A 85 -2.55 -12.47 -16.90
N THR A 86 -3.16 -11.46 -17.53
CA THR A 86 -2.41 -10.36 -18.16
C THR A 86 -1.54 -9.65 -17.13
N GLY A 87 -2.10 -9.36 -15.94
CA GLY A 87 -1.36 -8.74 -14.85
C GLY A 87 -0.19 -9.60 -14.37
N LEU A 88 -0.39 -10.91 -14.15
CA LEU A 88 0.68 -11.83 -13.71
C LEU A 88 1.78 -11.99 -14.74
N TRP A 89 1.46 -12.07 -16.05
CA TRP A 89 2.47 -12.07 -17.11
C TRP A 89 3.31 -10.80 -17.09
N THR A 90 2.67 -9.64 -17.04
CA THR A 90 3.35 -8.34 -16.98
C THR A 90 4.19 -8.21 -15.71
N PHE A 91 3.65 -8.63 -14.58
CA PHE A 91 4.32 -8.59 -13.28
C PHE A 91 5.56 -9.48 -13.24
N GLY A 92 5.44 -10.70 -13.74
CA GLY A 92 6.55 -11.65 -13.82
C GLY A 92 7.67 -11.18 -14.74
N LEU A 93 7.34 -10.68 -15.95
CA LEU A 93 8.31 -10.14 -16.89
C LEU A 93 8.99 -8.87 -16.37
N ALA A 94 8.24 -7.97 -15.76
CA ALA A 94 8.80 -6.77 -15.13
C ALA A 94 9.70 -7.13 -13.94
N SER A 95 9.37 -8.17 -13.17
CA SER A 95 10.19 -8.67 -12.07
C SER A 95 11.51 -9.25 -12.57
N LEU A 96 11.48 -10.01 -13.65
CA LEU A 96 12.70 -10.51 -14.31
C LEU A 96 13.53 -9.34 -14.86
N GLY A 97 12.89 -8.36 -15.51
CA GLY A 97 13.56 -7.14 -15.98
C GLY A 97 14.22 -6.34 -14.87
N ALA A 98 13.58 -6.23 -13.70
CA ALA A 98 14.15 -5.58 -12.52
C ALA A 98 15.36 -6.37 -11.95
N ALA A 99 15.28 -7.71 -11.92
CA ALA A 99 16.39 -8.55 -11.49
C ALA A 99 17.63 -8.42 -12.42
N LEU A 100 17.41 -8.20 -13.70
CA LEU A 100 18.45 -8.08 -14.73
C LEU A 100 18.80 -6.63 -15.06
N ALA A 101 18.29 -5.65 -14.31
CA ALA A 101 18.47 -4.23 -14.59
C ALA A 101 19.97 -3.84 -14.60
N PRO A 102 20.48 -3.27 -15.72
CA PRO A 102 21.87 -2.85 -15.83
C PRO A 102 22.16 -1.52 -15.16
N GLY A 103 21.12 -0.74 -14.80
CA GLY A 103 21.23 0.56 -14.21
C GLY A 103 19.90 1.06 -13.60
N PHE A 104 19.98 2.21 -12.97
CA PHE A 104 18.90 2.84 -12.22
C PHE A 104 17.63 3.05 -13.06
N ASP A 105 17.73 3.66 -14.24
CA ASP A 105 16.57 3.98 -15.08
C ASP A 105 15.77 2.73 -15.47
N THR A 106 16.49 1.66 -15.82
CA THR A 106 15.85 0.37 -16.15
C THR A 106 15.16 -0.21 -14.91
N LEU A 107 15.80 -0.14 -13.75
CA LEU A 107 15.21 -0.64 -12.49
C LEU A 107 13.95 0.13 -12.14
N VAL A 108 13.96 1.46 -12.22
CA VAL A 108 12.80 2.34 -11.98
C VAL A 108 11.67 2.02 -12.98
N ALA A 109 11.99 1.91 -14.27
CA ALA A 109 11.01 1.57 -15.29
C ALA A 109 10.33 0.22 -15.03
N MET A 110 11.10 -0.81 -14.67
CA MET A 110 10.58 -2.14 -14.34
C MET A 110 9.76 -2.11 -13.04
N ARG A 111 10.16 -1.33 -12.04
CA ARG A 111 9.37 -1.09 -10.84
C ARG A 111 8.02 -0.44 -11.16
N GLY A 112 8.02 0.57 -12.04
CA GLY A 112 6.78 1.20 -12.51
C GLY A 112 5.86 0.21 -13.22
N LEU A 113 6.42 -0.62 -14.09
CA LEU A 113 5.67 -1.67 -14.80
C LEU A 113 5.12 -2.75 -13.85
N GLN A 114 5.88 -3.14 -12.82
CA GLN A 114 5.37 -3.99 -11.73
C GLN A 114 4.16 -3.34 -11.04
N GLY A 115 4.21 -2.02 -10.76
CA GLY A 115 3.10 -1.28 -10.16
C GLY A 115 1.84 -1.28 -11.01
N VAL A 116 1.97 -1.02 -12.31
CA VAL A 116 0.86 -1.13 -13.28
C VAL A 116 0.26 -2.54 -13.27
N ALA A 117 1.11 -3.57 -13.32
CA ALA A 117 0.67 -4.96 -13.29
C ALA A 117 -0.04 -5.32 -11.98
N ALA A 118 0.46 -4.86 -10.84
CA ALA A 118 -0.15 -5.08 -9.54
C ALA A 118 -1.56 -4.47 -9.45
N ALA A 119 -1.77 -3.28 -10.05
CA ALA A 119 -3.08 -2.64 -10.14
C ALA A 119 -4.12 -3.47 -10.94
N LEU A 120 -3.67 -4.30 -11.85
CA LEU A 120 -4.52 -5.25 -12.57
C LEU A 120 -4.78 -6.53 -11.76
N VAL A 121 -3.75 -7.04 -11.09
CA VAL A 121 -3.80 -8.32 -10.35
C VAL A 121 -4.63 -8.21 -9.08
N ALA A 122 -4.45 -7.17 -8.27
CA ALA A 122 -5.07 -7.07 -6.94
C ALA A 122 -6.61 -7.12 -6.98
N PRO A 123 -7.33 -6.29 -7.76
CA PRO A 123 -8.78 -6.38 -7.83
C PRO A 123 -9.27 -7.67 -8.53
N ALA A 124 -8.51 -8.18 -9.50
CA ALA A 124 -8.84 -9.45 -10.16
C ALA A 124 -8.71 -10.64 -9.19
N ALA A 125 -7.69 -10.64 -8.33
CA ALA A 125 -7.53 -11.66 -7.27
C ALA A 125 -8.69 -11.59 -6.26
N LEU A 126 -9.11 -10.39 -5.86
CA LEU A 126 -10.25 -10.21 -4.97
C LEU A 126 -11.56 -10.72 -5.59
N ALA A 127 -11.78 -10.48 -6.89
CA ALA A 127 -12.92 -11.03 -7.62
C ALA A 127 -12.90 -12.57 -7.66
N GLN A 128 -11.71 -13.18 -7.75
CA GLN A 128 -11.55 -14.64 -7.65
C GLN A 128 -11.86 -15.15 -6.25
N VAL A 129 -11.45 -14.43 -5.18
CA VAL A 129 -11.83 -14.81 -3.79
C VAL A 129 -13.35 -14.79 -3.64
N ALA A 130 -14.03 -13.76 -4.14
CA ALA A 130 -15.48 -13.68 -4.09
C ALA A 130 -16.16 -14.84 -4.85
N ALA A 131 -15.57 -15.29 -5.95
CA ALA A 131 -16.08 -16.43 -6.71
C ALA A 131 -15.82 -17.79 -6.04
N LEU A 132 -14.72 -17.92 -5.27
CA LEU A 132 -14.43 -19.12 -4.48
C LEU A 132 -15.35 -19.26 -3.25
N PHE A 133 -15.74 -18.13 -2.66
CA PHE A 133 -16.55 -18.07 -1.46
C PHE A 133 -17.85 -17.28 -1.71
N PRO A 134 -18.84 -17.88 -2.39
CA PRO A 134 -20.08 -17.20 -2.74
C PRO A 134 -21.02 -16.93 -1.56
N GLN A 135 -20.81 -17.62 -0.42
CA GLN A 135 -21.58 -17.41 0.81
C GLN A 135 -20.95 -16.29 1.63
N ALA A 136 -21.77 -15.36 2.14
CA ALA A 136 -21.30 -14.17 2.84
C ALA A 136 -20.40 -14.50 4.05
N GLU A 137 -20.80 -15.49 4.87
CA GLU A 137 -20.02 -15.89 6.05
C GLU A 137 -18.63 -16.48 5.69
N ASP A 138 -18.55 -17.25 4.59
CA ASP A 138 -17.28 -17.82 4.11
C ASP A 138 -16.41 -16.74 3.51
N PHE A 139 -17.01 -15.80 2.76
CA PHE A 139 -16.31 -14.66 2.21
C PHE A 139 -15.74 -13.76 3.31
N ASP A 140 -16.52 -13.44 4.36
CA ASP A 140 -16.05 -12.63 5.48
C ASP A 140 -14.87 -13.28 6.20
N ARG A 141 -14.91 -14.61 6.40
CA ARG A 141 -13.79 -15.37 6.96
C ARG A 141 -12.56 -15.36 6.05
N ALA A 142 -12.75 -15.48 4.74
CA ALA A 142 -11.67 -15.39 3.77
C ALA A 142 -11.04 -13.97 3.76
N MET A 143 -11.86 -12.91 3.85
CA MET A 143 -11.39 -11.52 3.90
C MET A 143 -10.63 -11.20 5.19
N ALA A 144 -11.04 -11.77 6.33
CA ALA A 144 -10.27 -11.63 7.57
C ALA A 144 -8.86 -12.26 7.44
N ARG A 145 -8.75 -13.44 6.81
CA ARG A 145 -7.45 -14.08 6.52
C ARG A 145 -6.63 -13.26 5.50
N TRP A 146 -7.29 -12.66 4.49
CA TRP A 146 -6.66 -11.83 3.45
C TRP A 146 -5.90 -10.63 4.02
N GLY A 147 -6.50 -9.93 4.98
CA GLY A 147 -5.84 -8.82 5.68
C GLY A 147 -4.55 -9.26 6.40
N GLY A 148 -4.61 -10.38 7.14
CA GLY A 148 -3.45 -10.96 7.81
C GLY A 148 -2.33 -11.37 6.84
N ILE A 149 -2.70 -11.92 5.67
CA ILE A 149 -1.74 -12.31 4.62
C ILE A 149 -1.04 -11.09 4.03
N SER A 150 -1.74 -9.98 3.84
CA SER A 150 -1.12 -8.73 3.37
C SER A 150 -0.04 -8.23 4.34
N VAL A 151 -0.33 -8.24 5.65
CA VAL A 151 0.66 -7.87 6.67
C VAL A 151 1.86 -8.82 6.69
N LEU A 152 1.61 -10.13 6.57
CA LEU A 152 2.68 -11.14 6.44
C LEU A 152 3.53 -10.91 5.19
N GLY A 153 2.93 -10.55 4.06
CA GLY A 153 3.64 -10.19 2.83
C GLY A 153 4.62 -9.05 3.05
N ALA A 154 4.17 -7.96 3.70
CA ALA A 154 5.03 -6.82 4.04
C ALA A 154 6.18 -7.23 4.96
N ALA A 155 5.90 -8.00 6.02
CA ALA A 155 6.90 -8.50 6.95
C ALA A 155 7.95 -9.37 6.25
N MET A 156 7.50 -10.30 5.41
CA MET A 156 8.39 -11.16 4.62
C MET A 156 9.26 -10.36 3.65
N GLY A 157 8.71 -9.31 3.02
CA GLY A 157 9.49 -8.43 2.14
C GLY A 157 10.67 -7.81 2.87
N THR A 158 10.44 -7.26 4.03
CA THR A 158 11.50 -6.64 4.85
C THR A 158 12.50 -7.67 5.39
N VAL A 159 12.01 -8.75 6.02
CA VAL A 159 12.89 -9.74 6.67
C VAL A 159 13.67 -10.57 5.65
N LEU A 160 12.99 -11.07 4.61
CA LEU A 160 13.62 -11.90 3.59
C LEU A 160 14.64 -11.11 2.77
N SER A 161 14.35 -9.83 2.47
CA SER A 161 15.33 -8.97 1.79
C SER A 161 16.60 -8.79 2.60
N GLY A 162 16.48 -8.57 3.92
CA GLY A 162 17.64 -8.49 4.81
C GLY A 162 18.44 -9.79 4.88
N ILE A 163 17.76 -10.94 4.95
CA ILE A 163 18.40 -12.25 4.94
C ILE A 163 19.14 -12.48 3.61
N VAL A 164 18.44 -12.36 2.49
CA VAL A 164 18.98 -12.65 1.16
C VAL A 164 20.14 -11.73 0.83
N THR A 165 19.99 -10.42 1.03
CA THR A 165 21.02 -9.43 0.65
C THR A 165 22.28 -9.47 1.52
N THR A 166 22.25 -10.21 2.64
CA THR A 166 23.44 -10.44 3.46
C THR A 166 24.42 -11.42 2.80
N TRP A 167 23.93 -12.41 2.03
CA TRP A 167 24.76 -13.47 1.43
C TRP A 167 24.80 -13.44 -0.09
N VAL A 168 23.76 -12.86 -0.73
CA VAL A 168 23.67 -12.82 -2.20
C VAL A 168 23.19 -11.46 -2.68
N SER A 169 23.26 -11.21 -3.99
CA SER A 169 22.82 -9.94 -4.59
C SER A 169 21.35 -9.66 -4.32
N TRP A 170 21.02 -8.39 -4.08
CA TRP A 170 19.65 -7.88 -3.98
C TRP A 170 18.77 -8.24 -5.19
N ARG A 171 19.36 -8.48 -6.33
CA ARG A 171 18.67 -8.87 -7.57
C ARG A 171 17.83 -10.13 -7.42
N TRP A 172 18.25 -11.08 -6.57
CA TRP A 172 17.51 -12.31 -6.30
C TRP A 172 16.14 -12.04 -5.68
N MET A 173 15.99 -10.93 -4.96
CA MET A 173 14.71 -10.56 -4.37
C MET A 173 13.64 -10.28 -5.43
N PHE A 174 14.03 -9.74 -6.59
CA PHE A 174 13.11 -9.50 -7.71
C PHE A 174 12.72 -10.77 -8.47
N LEU A 175 13.47 -11.87 -8.32
CA LEU A 175 13.06 -13.15 -8.90
C LEU A 175 11.89 -13.78 -8.15
N VAL A 176 11.71 -13.51 -6.84
CA VAL A 176 10.62 -14.06 -6.04
C VAL A 176 9.26 -13.75 -6.65
N PRO A 177 8.89 -12.48 -6.95
CA PRO A 177 7.65 -12.16 -7.62
C PRO A 177 7.50 -12.81 -8.99
N GLY A 178 8.59 -12.95 -9.73
CA GLY A 178 8.61 -13.64 -11.03
C GLY A 178 8.25 -15.12 -10.91
N VAL A 179 8.86 -15.83 -9.95
CA VAL A 179 8.58 -17.25 -9.67
C VAL A 179 7.13 -17.43 -9.21
N VAL A 180 6.65 -16.60 -8.31
CA VAL A 180 5.25 -16.68 -7.85
C VAL A 180 4.27 -16.42 -9.00
N SER A 181 4.55 -15.45 -9.86
CA SER A 181 3.73 -15.18 -11.04
C SER A 181 3.68 -16.38 -11.99
N ALA A 182 4.82 -16.99 -12.26
CA ALA A 182 4.91 -18.20 -13.09
C ALA A 182 4.13 -19.37 -12.48
N LEU A 183 4.29 -19.60 -11.17
CA LEU A 183 3.55 -20.63 -10.44
C LEU A 183 2.03 -20.39 -10.50
N ALA A 184 1.59 -19.14 -10.31
CA ALA A 184 0.19 -18.79 -10.38
C ALA A 184 -0.38 -19.02 -11.78
N LEU A 185 0.31 -18.59 -12.83
CA LEU A 185 -0.09 -18.82 -14.23
C LEU A 185 -0.17 -20.29 -14.61
N LEU A 186 0.74 -21.12 -14.08
CA LEU A 186 0.74 -22.55 -14.33
C LEU A 186 -0.41 -23.29 -13.64
N THR A 187 -0.80 -22.83 -12.44
CA THR A 187 -1.74 -23.55 -11.57
C THR A 187 -3.17 -23.00 -11.57
N GLU A 188 -3.38 -21.73 -11.95
CA GLU A 188 -4.68 -21.05 -11.87
C GLU A 188 -5.82 -21.83 -12.55
N ARG A 189 -5.55 -22.41 -13.71
CA ARG A 189 -6.58 -23.14 -14.49
C ARG A 189 -7.19 -24.34 -13.78
N TRP A 190 -6.47 -24.91 -12.81
CA TRP A 190 -6.93 -26.05 -12.03
C TRP A 190 -7.47 -25.65 -10.66
N LEU A 191 -7.01 -24.51 -10.13
CA LEU A 191 -7.32 -24.08 -8.76
C LEU A 191 -8.40 -23.00 -8.69
N LEU A 192 -8.55 -22.18 -9.74
CA LEU A 192 -9.43 -21.01 -9.70
C LEU A 192 -10.64 -21.17 -10.63
N PRO A 193 -11.82 -20.69 -10.20
CA PRO A 193 -13.00 -20.62 -11.05
C PRO A 193 -12.80 -19.60 -12.16
N LYS A 194 -13.50 -19.77 -13.28
CA LYS A 194 -13.53 -18.78 -14.34
C LYS A 194 -14.44 -17.62 -13.95
N VAL A 195 -13.86 -16.48 -13.64
CA VAL A 195 -14.59 -15.22 -13.42
C VAL A 195 -14.68 -14.47 -14.74
N LEU A 196 -15.86 -14.59 -15.35
CA LEU A 196 -16.16 -13.95 -16.64
C LEU A 196 -16.58 -12.49 -16.41
N SER A 197 -16.58 -11.71 -17.49
CA SER A 197 -17.08 -10.34 -17.51
C SER A 197 -18.53 -10.26 -17.04
N LYS A 198 -18.80 -9.34 -16.11
CA LYS A 198 -20.17 -9.07 -15.60
C LYS A 198 -20.93 -8.08 -16.47
N ASP A 199 -20.22 -7.11 -17.02
CA ASP A 199 -20.85 -6.04 -17.79
C ASP A 199 -19.91 -5.54 -18.91
N ARG A 200 -20.35 -5.75 -20.18
CA ARG A 200 -19.62 -5.29 -21.35
C ARG A 200 -20.00 -3.85 -21.76
N GLY A 201 -20.98 -3.24 -21.08
CA GLY A 201 -21.56 -1.95 -21.45
C GLY A 201 -21.03 -0.76 -20.66
N GLN A 202 -20.37 -0.96 -19.51
CA GLN A 202 -19.85 0.17 -18.72
C GLN A 202 -18.69 0.85 -19.46
N SER A 203 -18.76 2.19 -19.55
CA SER A 203 -17.65 3.01 -20.03
C SER A 203 -16.50 2.95 -19.03
N LEU A 204 -15.29 2.70 -19.54
CA LEU A 204 -14.07 2.79 -18.72
C LEU A 204 -13.62 4.25 -18.68
N ASP A 205 -13.43 4.78 -17.48
CA ASP A 205 -12.82 6.10 -17.32
C ASP A 205 -11.29 6.03 -17.44
N LEU A 206 -10.82 5.76 -18.67
CA LEU A 206 -9.39 5.71 -18.98
C LEU A 206 -8.73 7.08 -18.83
N PHE A 207 -9.50 8.16 -19.09
CA PHE A 207 -8.98 9.51 -19.00
C PHE A 207 -8.75 9.91 -17.53
N GLY A 208 -9.73 9.65 -16.65
CA GLY A 208 -9.56 9.86 -15.20
C GLY A 208 -8.42 9.03 -14.63
N ALA A 209 -8.31 7.75 -15.01
CA ALA A 209 -7.19 6.90 -14.58
C ALA A 209 -5.84 7.41 -15.06
N GLY A 210 -5.75 7.89 -16.31
CA GLY A 210 -4.54 8.52 -16.86
C GLY A 210 -4.15 9.76 -16.09
N LEU A 211 -5.11 10.61 -15.75
CA LEU A 211 -4.88 11.80 -14.92
C LEU A 211 -4.41 11.45 -13.51
N ALA A 212 -4.99 10.43 -12.87
CA ALA A 212 -4.54 9.95 -11.56
C ALA A 212 -3.12 9.40 -11.62
N LEU A 213 -2.81 8.53 -12.61
CA LEU A 213 -1.49 7.95 -12.80
C LEU A 213 -0.41 9.04 -12.99
N VAL A 214 -0.64 9.94 -13.96
CA VAL A 214 0.30 11.04 -14.26
C VAL A 214 0.42 11.98 -13.06
N GLY A 215 -0.69 12.29 -12.41
CA GLY A 215 -0.74 13.20 -11.28
C GLY A 215 0.08 12.71 -10.09
N PHE A 216 -0.12 11.47 -9.66
CA PHE A 216 0.65 10.89 -8.56
C PHE A 216 2.11 10.64 -8.94
N SER A 217 2.38 10.14 -10.16
CA SER A 217 3.75 9.83 -10.58
C SER A 217 4.59 11.09 -10.77
N ALA A 218 4.09 12.09 -11.48
CA ALA A 218 4.80 13.35 -11.70
C ALA A 218 4.95 14.16 -10.40
N GLY A 219 3.86 14.22 -9.59
CA GLY A 219 3.92 14.88 -8.28
C GLY A 219 4.92 14.22 -7.33
N GLY A 220 4.91 12.89 -7.24
CA GLY A 220 5.84 12.12 -6.41
C GLY A 220 7.30 12.28 -6.87
N TYR A 221 7.56 12.24 -8.17
CA TYR A 221 8.88 12.49 -8.74
C TYR A 221 9.36 13.91 -8.43
N GLY A 222 8.52 14.92 -8.67
CA GLY A 222 8.87 16.32 -8.39
C GLY A 222 9.18 16.58 -6.92
N LEU A 223 8.42 15.96 -5.99
CA LEU A 223 8.68 16.04 -4.55
C LEU A 223 9.99 15.33 -4.17
N ALA A 224 10.31 14.20 -4.78
CA ALA A 224 11.54 13.47 -4.51
C ALA A 224 12.78 14.20 -5.00
N MET A 225 12.73 14.72 -6.23
CA MET A 225 13.89 15.36 -6.89
C MET A 225 14.11 16.82 -6.48
N GLY A 226 13.08 17.48 -5.90
CA GLY A 226 13.19 18.90 -5.52
C GLY A 226 14.28 19.21 -4.52
N SER A 227 14.59 18.26 -3.63
CA SER A 227 15.65 18.40 -2.63
C SER A 227 17.05 18.34 -3.20
N GLU A 228 17.24 17.72 -4.36
CA GLU A 228 18.56 17.50 -4.96
C GLU A 228 18.87 18.45 -6.11
N THR A 229 17.94 18.53 -7.07
CA THR A 229 18.13 19.39 -8.25
C THR A 229 17.74 20.84 -8.02
N GLY A 230 17.13 21.13 -6.86
CA GLY A 230 16.59 22.46 -6.52
C GLY A 230 15.10 22.59 -6.84
N TRP A 231 14.36 23.25 -5.96
CA TRP A 231 12.92 23.48 -6.11
C TRP A 231 12.56 24.40 -7.28
N ASP A 232 13.51 25.20 -7.75
CA ASP A 232 13.43 26.12 -8.89
C ASP A 232 13.87 25.47 -10.22
N ALA A 233 14.39 24.25 -10.19
CA ALA A 233 14.79 23.53 -11.39
C ALA A 233 13.60 23.32 -12.35
N PRO A 234 13.76 23.63 -13.67
CA PRO A 234 12.65 23.52 -14.62
C PRO A 234 12.02 22.12 -14.68
N SER A 235 12.80 21.05 -14.51
CA SER A 235 12.32 19.68 -14.50
C SER A 235 11.43 19.39 -13.28
N VAL A 236 11.81 19.90 -12.11
CA VAL A 236 11.03 19.75 -10.86
C VAL A 236 9.75 20.55 -10.94
N LEU A 237 9.84 21.83 -11.36
CA LEU A 237 8.66 22.68 -11.53
C LEU A 237 7.68 22.08 -12.56
N ALA A 238 8.19 21.61 -13.71
CA ALA A 238 7.36 20.96 -14.70
C ALA A 238 6.65 19.71 -14.15
N ALA A 239 7.37 18.87 -13.40
CA ALA A 239 6.80 17.67 -12.78
C ALA A 239 5.74 18.02 -11.73
N LEU A 240 5.99 18.98 -10.85
CA LEU A 240 5.03 19.43 -9.84
C LEU A 240 3.79 20.08 -10.48
N VAL A 241 3.98 20.96 -11.47
CA VAL A 241 2.86 21.58 -12.21
C VAL A 241 2.03 20.52 -12.92
N LEU A 242 2.67 19.56 -13.61
CA LEU A 242 2.01 18.46 -14.27
C LEU A 242 1.24 17.60 -13.25
N GLY A 243 1.85 17.31 -12.11
CA GLY A 243 1.22 16.56 -11.01
C GLY A 243 -0.03 17.26 -10.49
N VAL A 244 0.08 18.53 -10.11
CA VAL A 244 -1.05 19.33 -9.59
C VAL A 244 -2.13 19.52 -10.65
N ALA A 245 -1.77 19.84 -11.89
CA ALA A 245 -2.72 20.01 -12.99
C ALA A 245 -3.48 18.73 -13.28
N SER A 246 -2.79 17.57 -13.29
CA SER A 246 -3.41 16.27 -13.53
C SER A 246 -4.34 15.87 -12.39
N LEU A 247 -3.96 16.02 -11.12
CA LEU A 247 -4.85 15.72 -9.98
C LEU A 247 -6.04 16.66 -9.90
N THR A 248 -5.85 17.95 -10.24
CA THR A 248 -6.95 18.91 -10.33
C THR A 248 -7.89 18.55 -11.47
N GLY A 249 -7.31 18.18 -12.63
CA GLY A 249 -8.05 17.68 -13.79
C GLY A 249 -8.82 16.40 -13.45
N PHE A 250 -8.23 15.46 -12.72
CA PHE A 250 -8.88 14.26 -12.21
C PHE A 250 -10.08 14.61 -11.34
N ALA A 251 -9.89 15.44 -10.31
CA ALA A 251 -10.96 15.85 -9.42
C ALA A 251 -12.10 16.59 -10.13
N TRP A 252 -11.79 17.36 -11.19
CA TRP A 252 -12.78 18.04 -12.02
C TRP A 252 -13.51 17.07 -12.96
N HIS A 253 -12.78 16.13 -13.57
CA HIS A 253 -13.32 15.10 -14.45
C HIS A 253 -14.27 14.16 -13.70
N GLU A 254 -13.88 13.67 -12.52
CA GLU A 254 -14.67 12.79 -11.65
C GLU A 254 -16.07 13.37 -11.29
N ARG A 255 -16.20 14.71 -11.25
CA ARG A 255 -17.47 15.37 -11.01
C ARG A 255 -18.42 15.36 -12.21
N ARG A 256 -17.93 15.03 -13.40
CA ARG A 256 -18.65 15.12 -14.68
C ARG A 256 -18.68 13.80 -15.43
N ALA A 257 -17.86 12.85 -15.06
CA ALA A 257 -17.81 11.54 -15.68
C ALA A 257 -19.13 10.78 -15.45
N ASP A 258 -19.63 10.11 -16.51
CA ASP A 258 -20.83 9.28 -16.43
C ASP A 258 -20.60 8.04 -15.53
N ALA A 259 -19.36 7.54 -15.48
CA ALA A 259 -18.96 6.41 -14.64
C ALA A 259 -17.66 6.75 -13.88
N PRO A 260 -17.74 7.60 -12.84
CA PRO A 260 -16.56 8.06 -12.12
C PRO A 260 -15.89 6.92 -11.36
N LEU A 261 -14.54 6.92 -11.35
CA LEU A 261 -13.75 5.98 -10.56
C LEU A 261 -13.92 6.22 -9.06
N LEU A 262 -14.05 7.49 -8.67
CA LEU A 262 -14.24 7.93 -7.28
C LEU A 262 -15.41 8.92 -7.20
N PRO A 263 -16.65 8.45 -7.02
CA PRO A 263 -17.82 9.32 -6.91
C PRO A 263 -17.67 10.35 -5.79
N ALA A 264 -17.84 11.63 -6.11
CA ALA A 264 -17.64 12.73 -5.16
C ALA A 264 -18.56 12.66 -3.93
N ASP A 265 -19.76 12.04 -4.06
CA ASP A 265 -20.70 11.84 -2.95
C ASP A 265 -20.16 10.85 -1.91
N PHE A 266 -19.30 9.91 -2.33
CA PHE A 266 -18.69 8.93 -1.41
C PHE A 266 -17.77 9.60 -0.38
N LEU A 267 -16.93 10.54 -0.81
CA LEU A 267 -15.99 11.25 0.07
C LEU A 267 -16.60 12.50 0.77
N ARG A 268 -17.85 12.87 0.48
CA ARG A 268 -18.54 13.93 1.22
C ARG A 268 -18.85 13.54 2.67
N ASP A 269 -18.95 12.26 2.96
CA ASP A 269 -19.09 11.78 4.33
C ASP A 269 -17.79 12.01 5.10
N LYS A 270 -17.89 12.79 6.19
CA LYS A 270 -16.74 13.19 7.00
C LYS A 270 -16.07 12.01 7.71
N GLY A 271 -16.83 10.96 8.04
CA GLY A 271 -16.30 9.74 8.64
C GLY A 271 -15.45 8.99 7.64
N ARG A 272 -15.92 8.79 6.41
CA ARG A 272 -15.16 8.14 5.34
C ARG A 272 -13.91 8.92 4.98
N LEU A 273 -14.01 10.24 4.87
CA LEU A 273 -12.85 11.08 4.61
C LEU A 273 -11.80 10.95 5.72
N ALA A 274 -12.21 11.01 7.00
CA ALA A 274 -11.31 10.81 8.13
C ALA A 274 -10.70 9.40 8.13
N GLY A 275 -11.49 8.36 7.78
CA GLY A 275 -11.02 6.99 7.64
C GLY A 275 -9.95 6.86 6.53
N ALA A 276 -10.19 7.42 5.35
CA ALA A 276 -9.24 7.40 4.24
C ALA A 276 -7.92 8.10 4.62
N PHE A 277 -7.98 9.29 5.22
CA PHE A 277 -6.80 10.00 5.70
C PHE A 277 -6.08 9.25 6.83
N GLY A 278 -6.81 8.59 7.73
CA GLY A 278 -6.24 7.75 8.78
C GLY A 278 -5.42 6.60 8.20
N ILE A 279 -5.99 5.86 7.23
CA ILE A 279 -5.29 4.77 6.53
C ILE A 279 -4.06 5.32 5.80
N PHE A 280 -4.21 6.40 5.04
CA PHE A 280 -3.10 7.03 4.32
C PHE A 280 -1.94 7.39 5.26
N LEU A 281 -2.22 8.07 6.38
CA LEU A 281 -1.18 8.50 7.31
C LEU A 281 -0.52 7.33 8.05
N ALA A 282 -1.30 6.32 8.45
CA ALA A 282 -0.79 5.12 9.08
C ALA A 282 0.16 4.35 8.13
N ALA A 283 -0.23 4.22 6.86
CA ALA A 283 0.59 3.58 5.84
C ALA A 283 1.81 4.45 5.45
N ALA A 284 1.67 5.78 5.40
CA ALA A 284 2.80 6.70 5.19
C ALA A 284 3.84 6.56 6.31
N SER A 285 3.39 6.48 7.57
CA SER A 285 4.28 6.29 8.72
C SER A 285 5.08 4.98 8.62
N MET A 286 4.46 3.91 8.14
CA MET A 286 5.16 2.65 7.86
C MET A 286 6.25 2.83 6.79
N GLY A 287 5.93 3.51 5.69
CA GLY A 287 6.87 3.83 4.62
C GLY A 287 8.07 4.66 5.12
N LEU A 288 7.80 5.70 5.91
CA LEU A 288 8.83 6.56 6.52
C LEU A 288 9.78 5.78 7.41
N VAL A 289 9.24 5.00 8.35
CA VAL A 289 10.05 4.19 9.28
C VAL A 289 10.92 3.22 8.51
N THR A 290 10.33 2.47 7.58
CA THR A 290 11.06 1.46 6.81
C THR A 290 12.17 2.09 5.97
N PHE A 291 11.89 3.22 5.30
CA PHE A 291 12.85 3.92 4.46
C PHE A 291 13.99 4.55 5.29
N ILE A 292 13.64 5.40 6.26
CA ILE A 292 14.64 6.18 7.01
C ILE A 292 15.51 5.28 7.85
N LEU A 293 14.92 4.32 8.59
CA LEU A 293 15.72 3.45 9.46
C LEU A 293 16.56 2.45 8.67
N ALA A 294 16.11 2.01 7.47
CA ALA A 294 16.94 1.17 6.62
C ALA A 294 18.21 1.87 6.19
N ILE A 295 18.13 3.16 5.85
CA ILE A 295 19.31 3.96 5.48
C ILE A 295 20.13 4.31 6.73
N TYR A 296 19.50 4.84 7.78
CA TYR A 296 20.18 5.28 9.00
C TYR A 296 21.01 4.16 9.63
N LEU A 297 20.40 2.99 9.86
CA LEU A 297 21.10 1.89 10.56
C LEU A 297 22.27 1.33 9.75
N GLN A 298 22.18 1.33 8.42
CA GLN A 298 23.26 0.81 7.56
C GLN A 298 24.36 1.86 7.33
N SER A 299 24.00 3.15 7.11
CA SER A 299 24.96 4.19 6.77
C SER A 299 25.65 4.84 8.00
N GLY A 300 24.92 4.98 9.13
CA GLY A 300 25.46 5.56 10.36
C GLY A 300 26.16 4.51 11.21
N PRO A 301 25.44 3.66 11.99
CA PRO A 301 26.04 2.62 12.83
C PRO A 301 26.70 1.47 12.07
N GLY A 302 26.51 1.38 10.75
CA GLY A 302 27.12 0.33 9.92
C GLY A 302 26.52 -1.05 10.10
N TRP A 303 25.23 -1.15 10.43
CA TRP A 303 24.56 -2.42 10.62
C TRP A 303 24.44 -3.20 9.29
N SER A 304 24.57 -4.53 9.40
CA SER A 304 24.31 -5.39 8.25
C SER A 304 22.82 -5.34 7.83
N PRO A 305 22.50 -5.67 6.57
CA PRO A 305 21.10 -5.77 6.11
C PRO A 305 20.25 -6.69 7.01
N LEU A 306 20.83 -7.80 7.48
CA LEU A 306 20.16 -8.74 8.38
C LEU A 306 19.87 -8.10 9.76
N ALA A 307 20.83 -7.38 10.35
CA ALA A 307 20.62 -6.68 11.61
C ALA A 307 19.57 -5.58 11.46
N THR A 308 19.61 -4.84 10.36
CA THR A 308 18.60 -3.81 10.02
C THR A 308 17.19 -4.41 9.87
N ALA A 309 17.06 -5.54 9.16
CA ALA A 309 15.79 -6.24 9.08
C ALA A 309 15.31 -6.74 10.45
N GLY A 310 16.23 -7.25 11.27
CA GLY A 310 15.97 -7.66 12.66
C GLY A 310 15.46 -6.51 13.53
N ALA A 311 15.98 -5.30 13.33
CA ALA A 311 15.51 -4.10 14.02
C ALA A 311 14.05 -3.75 13.71
N MET A 312 13.51 -4.15 12.55
CA MET A 312 12.10 -3.94 12.21
C MET A 312 11.15 -4.99 12.79
N VAL A 313 11.65 -6.11 13.32
CA VAL A 313 10.81 -7.19 13.85
C VAL A 313 9.88 -6.73 14.98
N PRO A 314 10.29 -5.91 15.96
CA PRO A 314 9.38 -5.39 16.97
C PRO A 314 8.19 -4.60 16.39
N TYR A 315 8.44 -3.75 15.38
CA TYR A 315 7.40 -3.02 14.68
C TYR A 315 6.37 -3.96 14.03
N LEU A 316 6.86 -4.95 13.27
CA LEU A 316 6.02 -5.91 12.58
C LEU A 316 5.26 -6.81 13.56
N ALA A 317 5.91 -7.24 14.65
CA ALA A 317 5.28 -8.05 15.68
C ALA A 317 4.10 -7.30 16.34
N VAL A 318 4.30 -6.04 16.73
CA VAL A 318 3.23 -5.23 17.32
C VAL A 318 2.10 -4.98 16.31
N LEU A 319 2.42 -4.73 15.05
CA LEU A 319 1.41 -4.55 13.99
C LEU A 319 0.55 -5.80 13.79
N ILE A 320 1.16 -6.99 13.72
CA ILE A 320 0.48 -8.26 13.53
C ILE A 320 -0.36 -8.62 14.77
N LEU A 321 0.25 -8.58 15.95
CA LEU A 321 -0.40 -8.94 17.21
C LEU A 321 -1.46 -7.91 17.62
N GLY A 322 -1.30 -6.66 17.22
CA GLY A 322 -2.21 -5.55 17.52
C GLY A 322 -3.55 -5.61 16.76
N GLY A 323 -3.64 -6.32 15.65
CA GLY A 323 -4.85 -6.32 14.81
C GLY A 323 -6.12 -6.80 15.54
N GLY A 324 -6.04 -7.94 16.22
CA GLY A 324 -7.16 -8.49 16.99
C GLY A 324 -7.59 -7.59 18.16
N PRO A 325 -6.68 -7.23 19.08
CA PRO A 325 -6.95 -6.29 20.17
C PRO A 325 -7.51 -4.95 19.69
N SER A 326 -6.98 -4.39 18.59
CA SER A 326 -7.47 -3.12 18.04
C SER A 326 -8.94 -3.20 17.62
N GLY A 327 -9.36 -4.29 16.98
CA GLY A 327 -10.77 -4.52 16.65
C GLY A 327 -11.67 -4.57 17.90
N GLN A 328 -11.23 -5.26 18.97
CA GLN A 328 -11.95 -5.30 20.25
C GLN A 328 -12.03 -3.92 20.92
N MET A 329 -10.95 -3.13 20.87
CA MET A 329 -10.92 -1.77 21.39
C MET A 329 -11.89 -0.85 20.64
N VAL A 330 -12.00 -0.98 19.31
CA VAL A 330 -12.98 -0.22 18.50
C VAL A 330 -14.41 -0.55 18.95
N ILE A 331 -14.72 -1.82 19.24
CA ILE A 331 -16.03 -2.25 19.76
C ILE A 331 -16.27 -1.69 21.16
N GLY A 332 -15.30 -1.78 22.05
CA GLY A 332 -15.44 -1.41 23.47
C GLY A 332 -15.52 0.11 23.71
N MET A 333 -14.65 0.91 23.08
CA MET A 333 -14.60 2.36 23.32
C MET A 333 -15.28 3.21 22.24
N GLY A 334 -15.71 2.57 21.14
CA GLY A 334 -16.31 3.21 19.97
C GLY A 334 -15.28 3.75 18.98
N THR A 335 -15.68 3.77 17.70
CA THR A 335 -14.82 4.09 16.55
C THR A 335 -14.10 5.44 16.68
N ARG A 336 -14.83 6.49 17.15
CA ARG A 336 -14.24 7.81 17.34
C ARG A 336 -13.08 7.82 18.35
N ASN A 337 -13.31 7.25 19.54
CA ASN A 337 -12.29 7.26 20.60
C ASN A 337 -11.10 6.37 20.22
N ALA A 338 -11.34 5.24 19.56
CA ALA A 338 -10.29 4.38 19.02
C ALA A 338 -9.44 5.11 17.98
N MET A 339 -10.07 5.83 17.06
CA MET A 339 -9.37 6.65 16.05
C MET A 339 -8.49 7.71 16.71
N ILE A 340 -9.02 8.46 17.68
CA ILE A 340 -8.29 9.51 18.39
C ILE A 340 -7.10 8.90 19.14
N LEU A 341 -7.33 7.83 19.92
CA LEU A 341 -6.27 7.15 20.68
C LEU A 341 -5.18 6.62 19.74
N GLY A 342 -5.57 5.96 18.64
CA GLY A 342 -4.63 5.43 17.65
C GLY A 342 -3.76 6.52 17.02
N LEU A 343 -4.36 7.66 16.64
CA LEU A 343 -3.62 8.79 16.09
C LEU A 343 -2.68 9.46 17.11
N VAL A 344 -3.10 9.57 18.38
CA VAL A 344 -2.25 10.10 19.44
C VAL A 344 -1.06 9.17 19.72
N LEU A 345 -1.29 7.86 19.81
CA LEU A 345 -0.21 6.88 19.96
C LEU A 345 0.76 6.91 18.78
N SER A 346 0.23 7.03 17.54
CA SER A 346 1.04 7.17 16.34
C SER A 346 1.88 8.45 16.35
N ALA A 347 1.29 9.58 16.78
CA ALA A 347 2.01 10.84 16.92
C ALA A 347 3.17 10.74 17.92
N ILE A 348 2.91 10.18 19.10
CA ILE A 348 3.95 9.99 20.13
C ILE A 348 5.03 9.04 19.60
N GLY A 349 4.66 7.93 18.96
CA GLY A 349 5.62 6.99 18.38
C GLY A 349 6.53 7.64 17.33
N LEU A 350 5.98 8.50 16.45
CA LEU A 350 6.74 9.28 15.46
C LEU A 350 7.66 10.31 16.14
N TRP A 351 7.20 11.00 17.17
CA TRP A 351 8.03 11.96 17.92
C TRP A 351 9.16 11.29 18.69
N LEU A 352 8.95 10.08 19.22
CA LEU A 352 10.03 9.29 19.79
C LEU A 352 11.08 8.90 18.73
N LEU A 353 10.63 8.52 17.53
CA LEU A 353 11.53 8.24 16.40
C LEU A 353 12.25 9.49 15.89
N ALA A 354 11.74 10.70 16.11
CA ALA A 354 12.43 11.93 15.74
C ALA A 354 13.72 12.17 16.54
N GLY A 355 13.83 11.58 17.72
CA GLY A 355 15.03 11.62 18.57
C GLY A 355 15.94 10.40 18.39
N PHE A 356 15.91 9.74 17.22
CA PHE A 356 16.74 8.56 16.98
C PHE A 356 18.24 8.86 17.12
N GLY A 357 18.98 7.89 17.61
CA GLY A 357 20.42 7.99 17.90
C GLY A 357 21.05 6.59 17.93
N PRO A 358 22.32 6.48 18.39
CA PRO A 358 23.10 5.26 18.34
C PRO A 358 22.57 4.13 19.25
N ASN A 359 21.80 4.48 20.29
CA ASN A 359 21.25 3.49 21.21
C ASN A 359 19.86 3.00 20.76
N TYR A 360 19.86 1.92 20.00
CA TYR A 360 18.64 1.32 19.46
C TYR A 360 17.55 1.09 20.53
N VAL A 361 17.92 0.55 21.70
CA VAL A 361 16.94 0.14 22.73
C VAL A 361 16.25 1.34 23.38
N VAL A 362 16.96 2.45 23.56
CA VAL A 362 16.45 3.63 24.26
C VAL A 362 15.81 4.63 23.27
N GLU A 363 16.41 4.79 22.11
CA GLU A 363 16.10 5.91 21.20
C GLU A 363 15.22 5.50 20.01
N ILE A 364 15.24 4.21 19.59
CA ILE A 364 14.50 3.74 18.43
C ILE A 364 13.36 2.78 18.81
N LEU A 365 13.66 1.75 19.62
CA LEU A 365 12.72 0.69 19.96
C LEU A 365 11.40 1.18 20.58
N PRO A 366 11.35 2.19 21.47
CA PRO A 366 10.08 2.67 22.02
C PRO A 366 9.14 3.21 20.94
N GLY A 367 9.68 3.94 19.96
CA GLY A 367 8.91 4.42 18.81
C GLY A 367 8.44 3.28 17.90
N LEU A 368 9.29 2.25 17.69
CA LEU A 368 8.95 1.05 16.91
C LEU A 368 7.90 0.16 17.57
N VAL A 369 7.63 0.32 18.86
CA VAL A 369 6.55 -0.39 19.56
C VAL A 369 5.28 0.46 19.57
N LEU A 370 5.40 1.75 19.90
CA LEU A 370 4.24 2.60 20.12
C LEU A 370 3.54 2.99 18.82
N LEU A 371 4.31 3.28 17.77
CA LEU A 371 3.75 3.65 16.46
C LEU A 371 2.87 2.54 15.87
N PRO A 372 3.31 1.27 15.74
CA PRO A 372 2.45 0.23 15.18
C PRO A 372 1.25 -0.11 16.07
N ALA A 373 1.33 0.05 17.37
CA ALA A 373 0.16 -0.05 18.25
C ALA A 373 -0.90 1.00 17.92
N GLY A 374 -0.46 2.25 17.71
CA GLY A 374 -1.33 3.34 17.24
C GLY A 374 -1.89 3.10 15.85
N THR A 375 -1.05 2.76 14.87
CA THR A 375 -1.49 2.57 13.49
C THR A 375 -2.43 1.36 13.32
N SER A 376 -2.25 0.27 14.07
CA SER A 376 -3.20 -0.85 14.08
C SER A 376 -4.60 -0.41 14.50
N LEU A 377 -4.67 0.46 15.52
CA LEU A 377 -5.95 0.99 16.00
C LEU A 377 -6.56 1.97 15.00
N VAL A 378 -5.73 2.80 14.33
CA VAL A 378 -6.18 3.69 13.23
C VAL A 378 -6.75 2.86 12.08
N PHE A 379 -6.06 1.79 11.64
CA PHE A 379 -6.55 0.92 10.58
C PHE A 379 -7.91 0.29 10.93
N ALA A 380 -8.05 -0.26 12.15
CA ALA A 380 -9.30 -0.87 12.59
C ALA A 380 -10.45 0.13 12.66
N ALA A 381 -10.23 1.32 13.22
CA ALA A 381 -11.23 2.38 13.29
C ALA A 381 -11.60 2.92 11.89
N SER A 382 -10.61 3.10 11.03
CA SER A 382 -10.81 3.56 9.66
C SER A 382 -11.62 2.58 8.82
N ALA A 383 -11.37 1.28 8.96
CA ALA A 383 -12.16 0.25 8.27
C ALA A 383 -13.65 0.37 8.61
N VAL A 384 -14.00 0.60 9.88
CA VAL A 384 -15.38 0.82 10.30
C VAL A 384 -15.94 2.12 9.70
N LEU A 385 -15.19 3.24 9.77
CA LEU A 385 -15.62 4.52 9.20
C LEU A 385 -15.87 4.45 7.69
N MET A 386 -15.06 3.68 6.96
CA MET A 386 -15.17 3.53 5.52
C MET A 386 -16.34 2.65 5.07
N THR A 387 -16.73 1.67 5.89
CA THR A 387 -17.76 0.69 5.54
C THR A 387 -19.13 0.98 6.17
N GLN A 388 -19.17 1.75 7.23
CA GLN A 388 -20.41 2.04 7.96
C GLN A 388 -21.41 2.81 7.09
N GLY A 389 -22.66 2.30 7.01
CA GLY A 389 -23.73 2.92 6.23
C GLY A 389 -23.54 2.83 4.71
N VAL A 390 -22.57 2.06 4.23
CA VAL A 390 -22.36 1.80 2.81
C VAL A 390 -23.28 0.66 2.37
N SER A 391 -24.00 0.86 1.25
CA SER A 391 -24.85 -0.20 0.70
C SER A 391 -23.98 -1.37 0.17
N PRO A 392 -24.49 -2.62 0.19
CA PRO A 392 -23.74 -3.78 -0.32
C PRO A 392 -23.21 -3.61 -1.75
N VAL A 393 -23.95 -2.88 -2.59
CA VAL A 393 -23.54 -2.58 -3.99
C VAL A 393 -22.28 -1.69 -4.06
N ARG A 394 -22.10 -0.79 -3.08
CA ARG A 394 -20.95 0.15 -3.02
C ARG A 394 -19.83 -0.32 -2.09
N MET A 395 -19.92 -1.52 -1.51
CA MET A 395 -18.89 -2.04 -0.60
C MET A 395 -17.55 -2.23 -1.31
N GLY A 396 -17.58 -2.64 -2.59
CA GLY A 396 -16.37 -2.71 -3.43
C GLY A 396 -15.67 -1.36 -3.60
N LEU A 397 -16.43 -0.26 -3.76
CA LEU A 397 -15.88 1.09 -3.82
C LEU A 397 -15.19 1.46 -2.49
N ALA A 398 -15.82 1.16 -1.34
CA ALA A 398 -15.21 1.41 -0.04
C ALA A 398 -13.87 0.67 0.11
N GLY A 399 -13.82 -0.60 -0.26
CA GLY A 399 -12.59 -1.40 -0.27
C GLY A 399 -11.53 -0.83 -1.24
N GLY A 400 -11.94 -0.40 -2.44
CA GLY A 400 -11.06 0.23 -3.42
C GLY A 400 -10.42 1.52 -2.88
N VAL A 401 -11.20 2.40 -2.26
CA VAL A 401 -10.68 3.64 -1.65
C VAL A 401 -9.76 3.34 -0.47
N MET A 402 -10.10 2.35 0.37
CA MET A 402 -9.23 1.90 1.46
C MET A 402 -7.86 1.42 0.94
N ASN A 403 -7.86 0.55 -0.07
CA ASN A 403 -6.64 0.04 -0.68
C ASN A 403 -5.83 1.16 -1.34
N THR A 404 -6.49 2.07 -2.07
CA THR A 404 -5.81 3.23 -2.67
C THR A 404 -5.14 4.10 -1.60
N ALA A 405 -5.82 4.40 -0.50
CA ALA A 405 -5.24 5.16 0.62
C ALA A 405 -4.07 4.42 1.27
N MET A 406 -4.17 3.09 1.41
CA MET A 406 -3.12 2.25 1.97
C MET A 406 -1.86 2.23 1.09
N GLU A 407 -2.02 2.21 -0.24
CA GLU A 407 -0.90 2.16 -1.18
C GLU A 407 -0.29 3.55 -1.44
N LEU A 408 -1.11 4.62 -1.41
CA LEU A 408 -0.62 5.99 -1.54
C LEU A 408 0.21 6.43 -0.33
N GLY A 409 -0.06 5.90 0.87
CA GLY A 409 0.67 6.26 2.09
C GLY A 409 2.18 6.08 1.95
N PRO A 410 2.70 4.85 1.78
CA PRO A 410 4.14 4.57 1.70
C PRO A 410 4.81 5.08 0.42
N THR A 411 4.06 5.69 -0.48
CA THR A 411 4.53 6.22 -1.77
C THR A 411 4.41 7.74 -1.83
N ALA A 412 3.24 8.29 -2.13
CA ALA A 412 3.03 9.74 -2.16
C ALA A 412 3.26 10.40 -0.78
N GLY A 413 2.86 9.70 0.31
CA GLY A 413 3.11 10.15 1.67
C GLY A 413 4.61 10.21 1.98
N LEU A 414 5.37 9.15 1.62
CA LEU A 414 6.82 9.15 1.76
C LEU A 414 7.45 10.31 0.99
N ALA A 415 7.14 10.47 -0.30
CA ALA A 415 7.69 11.55 -1.12
C ALA A 415 7.38 12.93 -0.53
N GLY A 416 6.12 13.17 -0.10
CA GLY A 416 5.70 14.44 0.48
C GLY A 416 6.40 14.77 1.79
N PHE A 417 6.57 13.81 2.70
CA PHE A 417 7.29 14.03 3.94
C PHE A 417 8.81 14.14 3.73
N MET A 418 9.39 13.33 2.84
CA MET A 418 10.83 13.41 2.54
C MET A 418 11.22 14.73 1.86
N ALA A 419 10.31 15.37 1.14
CA ALA A 419 10.51 16.73 0.64
C ALA A 419 10.81 17.74 1.75
N LEU A 420 10.30 17.53 2.97
CA LEU A 420 10.61 18.38 4.11
C LEU A 420 12.03 18.17 4.66
N ALA A 421 12.64 17.00 4.40
CA ALA A 421 14.01 16.73 4.85
C ALA A 421 15.00 17.72 4.26
N SER A 422 14.79 18.19 3.02
CA SER A 422 15.65 19.16 2.34
C SER A 422 15.68 20.56 2.97
N LEU A 423 14.76 20.85 3.91
CA LEU A 423 14.78 22.09 4.67
C LEU A 423 15.92 22.13 5.70
N ARG A 424 16.64 21.04 5.87
CA ARG A 424 17.80 20.91 6.75
C ARG A 424 19.03 20.50 5.95
N THR A 425 20.16 21.09 6.29
CA THR A 425 21.45 20.78 5.65
C THR A 425 22.02 19.45 6.13
N GLU A 426 21.76 19.09 7.40
CA GLU A 426 22.18 17.82 7.96
C GLU A 426 21.10 16.74 7.70
N ILE A 427 21.50 15.61 7.17
CA ILE A 427 20.60 14.50 6.77
C ILE A 427 19.77 14.00 7.96
N GLU A 428 20.41 13.75 9.11
CA GLU A 428 19.73 13.27 10.31
C GLU A 428 18.73 14.30 10.87
N ALA A 429 19.09 15.59 10.87
CA ALA A 429 18.18 16.66 11.25
C ALA A 429 17.00 16.78 10.28
N GLY A 430 17.21 16.46 8.99
CA GLY A 430 16.16 16.36 7.99
C GLY A 430 15.18 15.23 8.31
N TRP A 431 15.68 14.03 8.62
CA TRP A 431 14.84 12.88 8.99
C TRP A 431 14.09 13.09 10.30
N SER A 432 14.74 13.72 11.30
CA SER A 432 14.07 14.14 12.53
C SER A 432 12.89 15.08 12.24
N LEU A 433 13.07 16.07 11.35
CA LEU A 433 11.99 16.96 10.93
C LEU A 433 10.84 16.19 10.24
N VAL A 434 11.15 15.18 9.45
CA VAL A 434 10.15 14.31 8.81
C VAL A 434 9.29 13.60 9.86
N PHE A 435 9.89 12.96 10.84
CA PHE A 435 9.15 12.29 11.91
C PHE A 435 8.35 13.27 12.77
N MET A 436 8.93 14.44 13.09
CA MET A 436 8.26 15.50 13.85
C MET A 436 7.02 16.02 13.09
N SER A 437 7.14 16.26 11.79
CA SER A 437 6.03 16.76 10.97
C SER A 437 4.94 15.72 10.76
N ALA A 438 5.31 14.45 10.52
CA ALA A 438 4.35 13.36 10.40
C ALA A 438 3.59 13.14 11.73
N GLY A 439 4.28 13.19 12.87
CA GLY A 439 3.67 13.17 14.19
C GLY A 439 2.73 14.36 14.42
N GLY A 440 3.13 15.55 13.98
CA GLY A 440 2.29 16.76 14.02
C GLY A 440 1.01 16.61 13.22
N VAL A 441 1.09 16.07 12.00
CA VAL A 441 -0.09 15.78 11.16
C VAL A 441 -1.00 14.74 11.82
N ALA A 442 -0.45 13.67 12.40
CA ALA A 442 -1.22 12.67 13.13
C ALA A 442 -1.96 13.29 14.33
N PHE A 443 -1.28 14.14 15.09
CA PHE A 443 -1.89 14.84 16.22
C PHE A 443 -2.99 15.81 15.79
N LEU A 444 -2.78 16.61 14.75
CA LEU A 444 -3.78 17.51 14.19
C LEU A 444 -5.00 16.75 13.68
N LEU A 445 -4.80 15.59 13.06
CA LEU A 445 -5.90 14.73 12.64
C LEU A 445 -6.65 14.16 13.86
N ALA A 446 -5.96 13.80 14.95
CA ALA A 446 -6.60 13.39 16.20
C ALA A 446 -7.48 14.49 16.80
N VAL A 447 -6.96 15.72 16.83
CA VAL A 447 -7.74 16.91 17.28
C VAL A 447 -8.94 17.13 16.37
N SER A 448 -8.77 17.08 15.04
CA SER A 448 -9.87 17.21 14.09
C SER A 448 -10.93 16.13 14.27
N ALA A 449 -10.54 14.89 14.54
CA ALA A 449 -11.45 13.77 14.79
C ALA A 449 -12.32 14.01 16.04
N CYS A 450 -11.82 14.73 17.05
CA CYS A 450 -12.61 15.12 18.22
C CYS A 450 -13.84 15.97 17.88
N PHE A 451 -13.73 16.82 16.86
CA PHE A 451 -14.80 17.75 16.46
C PHE A 451 -15.65 17.21 15.29
N VAL A 452 -15.02 16.49 14.36
CA VAL A 452 -15.62 16.05 13.09
C VAL A 452 -16.40 14.75 13.26
N LEU A 453 -15.84 13.77 13.99
CA LEU A 453 -16.47 12.49 14.17
C LEU A 453 -17.55 12.56 15.26
N LYS A 454 -18.77 12.23 14.88
CA LYS A 454 -19.85 11.98 15.85
C LYS A 454 -19.53 10.73 16.66
N ARG A 455 -20.07 10.63 17.89
CA ARG A 455 -20.03 9.38 18.66
C ARG A 455 -20.90 8.34 17.93
N LEU A 456 -20.26 7.56 17.08
CA LEU A 456 -20.89 6.43 16.42
C LEU A 456 -20.87 5.26 17.41
N GLN A 457 -22.03 4.87 17.90
CA GLN A 457 -22.16 3.60 18.63
C GLN A 457 -22.12 2.47 17.60
N VAL A 458 -21.18 1.56 17.75
CA VAL A 458 -21.16 0.30 17.00
C VAL A 458 -22.32 -0.54 17.54
N THR A 459 -23.47 -0.47 16.88
CA THR A 459 -24.57 -1.38 17.17
C THR A 459 -24.12 -2.78 16.82
N GLY A 460 -24.11 -3.67 17.82
CA GLY A 460 -23.47 -4.99 17.85
C GLY A 460 -23.85 -5.95 16.71
N ALA A 461 -23.16 -5.83 15.59
CA ALA A 461 -23.20 -6.75 14.46
C ALA A 461 -22.06 -7.80 14.49
N TRP A 462 -21.36 -7.91 15.63
CA TRP A 462 -20.28 -8.89 15.83
C TRP A 462 -20.57 -9.69 17.13
N LYS A 463 -21.70 -10.44 17.15
CA LYS A 463 -21.91 -11.54 18.10
C LYS A 463 -21.78 -12.86 17.38
#